data_8a592163bd9e6e977bc2fff979770372
#
_entry.id   8a592163bd9e6e977bc2fff979770372
#
_cell.length_a   1.000
_cell.length_b   1.000
_cell.length_c   1.000
_cell.angle_alpha   90.00
_cell.angle_beta   90.00
_cell.angle_gamma   90.00
#
_symmetry.space_group_name_H-M   'P 1'
#
loop_
_entity.id
_entity.type
_entity.pdbx_description
1 polymer ?
#
loop_
_entity_poly.entity_id
_entity_poly.type
_entity_poly.pdbx_seq_one_letter_code
_entity_poly.pdbx_strand_id
1 'polypeptide(L)'
;SKLTEQGGDNDFHCFSYLHYDYRNTLIQRPCYMAYTNEAVHHALRQGFTDSPLFNGTIQSVGPRYCPSIETKLNTFADRTSHHLFLEPEGETTTEFYLNGFSSSLPWDVQLTGLRLIEGFENVRIFRPGYAIEYDYFPPTQLYHTLETKLIQGLYFAGQINGTTGYEEAAAQGL
;
A
#
# COMPACT_ATOMS: atom_id res chain seq x y z
N SER A 1 16.79 3.31 19.07
CA SER A 1 16.04 2.70 17.96
C SER A 1 17.01 1.90 17.10
N LYS A 2 16.65 0.69 16.70
CA LYS A 2 17.42 -0.13 15.73
C LYS A 2 17.08 0.27 14.28
N LEU A 3 16.06 1.10 14.11
CA LEU A 3 15.55 1.51 12.79
C LEU A 3 16.21 2.81 12.35
N THR A 4 16.38 2.97 11.05
CA THR A 4 16.90 4.20 10.46
C THR A 4 15.78 5.20 10.31
N GLU A 5 15.98 6.40 10.83
CA GLU A 5 15.03 7.50 10.72
C GLU A 5 15.16 8.16 9.35
N GLN A 6 14.01 8.43 8.72
CA GLN A 6 13.89 9.22 7.50
C GLN A 6 13.06 10.46 7.80
N GLY A 7 13.71 11.62 7.80
CA GLY A 7 13.05 12.90 7.92
C GLY A 7 12.26 13.29 6.67
N GLY A 8 11.40 14.29 6.81
CA GLY A 8 10.74 14.94 5.67
C GLY A 8 11.69 15.88 4.91
N ASP A 9 11.20 16.41 3.80
CA ASP A 9 11.94 17.37 2.99
C ASP A 9 12.13 18.70 3.74
N ASN A 10 13.36 19.24 3.65
CA ASN A 10 13.67 20.54 4.26
C ASN A 10 13.11 21.71 3.44
N ASP A 11 12.82 21.51 2.18
CA ASP A 11 12.29 22.49 1.23
C ASP A 11 10.86 22.10 0.85
N PHE A 12 9.93 22.62 1.63
CA PHE A 12 8.52 22.30 1.46
C PHE A 12 7.91 23.12 0.33
N HIS A 13 7.39 22.45 -0.68
CA HIS A 13 6.64 23.03 -1.79
C HIS A 13 5.19 22.55 -1.79
N CYS A 14 4.26 23.46 -2.13
CA CYS A 14 2.90 23.07 -2.44
C CYS A 14 2.85 22.31 -3.77
N PHE A 15 1.94 21.33 -3.87
CA PHE A 15 1.68 20.62 -5.14
C PHE A 15 1.01 21.48 -6.21
N SER A 16 0.55 22.67 -5.85
CA SER A 16 -0.09 23.61 -6.77
C SER A 16 0.92 24.52 -7.43
N TYR A 17 0.75 24.79 -8.73
CA TYR A 17 1.49 25.86 -9.46
C TYR A 17 0.93 27.26 -9.19
N LEU A 18 -0.22 27.36 -8.53
CA LEU A 18 -0.78 28.64 -8.10
C LEU A 18 -0.05 29.12 -6.85
N HIS A 19 0.19 30.42 -6.75
CA HIS A 19 0.78 31.01 -5.56
C HIS A 19 -0.26 31.05 -4.42
N TYR A 20 0.00 30.27 -3.38
CA TYR A 20 -0.73 30.34 -2.13
C TYR A 20 0.20 30.81 -1.03
N ASP A 21 -0.28 31.69 -0.17
CA ASP A 21 0.37 31.98 1.12
C ASP A 21 0.18 30.79 2.07
N TYR A 22 0.84 29.67 1.76
CA TYR A 22 0.81 28.49 2.60
C TYR A 22 1.92 28.56 3.64
N ARG A 23 1.54 28.40 4.90
CA ARG A 23 2.47 28.20 6.01
C ARG A 23 2.29 26.80 6.54
N ASN A 24 3.35 26.01 6.52
CA ASN A 24 3.33 24.71 7.20
C ASN A 24 3.27 24.94 8.71
N THR A 25 2.14 24.60 9.32
CA THR A 25 1.90 24.72 10.77
C THR A 25 2.06 23.40 11.50
N LEU A 26 2.26 22.30 10.77
CA LEU A 26 2.40 20.97 11.34
C LEU A 26 3.86 20.67 11.67
N ILE A 27 4.06 20.04 12.83
CA ILE A 27 5.37 19.49 13.23
C ILE A 27 5.65 18.28 12.33
N GLN A 28 6.77 18.34 11.60
CA GLN A 28 7.21 17.22 10.78
C GLN A 28 7.58 16.03 11.68
N ARG A 29 7.06 14.85 11.33
CA ARG A 29 7.40 13.60 11.98
C ARG A 29 8.17 12.72 11.00
N PRO A 30 9.27 12.10 11.42
CA PRO A 30 9.99 11.18 10.57
C PRO A 30 9.23 9.87 10.40
N CYS A 31 9.46 9.22 9.28
CA CYS A 31 9.21 7.81 9.10
C CYS A 31 10.43 7.01 9.55
N TYR A 32 10.27 5.71 9.75
CA TYR A 32 11.38 4.82 10.09
C TYR A 32 11.48 3.73 9.04
N MET A 33 12.69 3.52 8.52
CA MET A 33 12.95 2.47 7.54
C MET A 33 13.25 1.15 8.24
N ALA A 34 12.62 0.09 7.72
CA ALA A 34 12.91 -1.29 8.07
C ALA A 34 13.09 -2.11 6.79
N TYR A 35 13.62 -3.31 6.92
CA TYR A 35 13.90 -4.18 5.78
C TYR A 35 13.49 -5.60 6.10
N THR A 36 12.87 -6.26 5.13
CA THR A 36 12.73 -7.72 5.20
C THR A 36 14.09 -8.39 5.00
N ASN A 37 14.17 -9.65 5.37
CA ASN A 37 15.35 -10.49 5.17
C ASN A 37 14.93 -11.89 4.73
N GLU A 38 15.88 -12.77 4.44
CA GLU A 38 15.61 -14.14 3.96
C GLU A 38 14.79 -14.97 4.96
N ALA A 39 14.99 -14.78 6.28
CA ALA A 39 14.20 -15.47 7.31
C ALA A 39 12.74 -15.05 7.27
N VAL A 40 12.47 -13.73 7.11
CA VAL A 40 11.13 -13.19 6.88
C VAL A 40 10.51 -13.80 5.64
N HIS A 41 11.25 -13.78 4.52
CA HIS A 41 10.76 -14.33 3.24
C HIS A 41 10.42 -15.82 3.35
N HIS A 42 11.26 -16.59 4.05
CA HIS A 42 11.00 -17.99 4.29
C HIS A 42 9.71 -18.19 5.11
N ALA A 43 9.55 -17.46 6.20
CA ALA A 43 8.36 -17.54 7.06
C ALA A 43 7.07 -17.20 6.29
N LEU A 44 7.09 -16.12 5.50
CA LEU A 44 5.92 -15.70 4.73
C LEU A 44 5.53 -16.71 3.65
N ARG A 45 6.52 -17.34 2.97
CA ARG A 45 6.25 -18.36 1.95
C ARG A 45 5.53 -19.59 2.49
N GLN A 46 5.63 -19.90 3.79
CA GLN A 46 4.89 -21.01 4.39
C GLN A 46 3.37 -20.83 4.33
N GLY A 47 2.89 -19.57 4.27
CA GLY A 47 1.46 -19.26 4.18
C GLY A 47 0.93 -19.05 2.77
N PHE A 48 1.74 -19.22 1.72
CA PHE A 48 1.32 -18.91 0.34
C PHE A 48 0.13 -19.77 -0.13
N THR A 49 0.05 -21.03 0.30
CA THR A 49 -1.07 -21.91 -0.03
C THR A 49 -2.40 -21.44 0.55
N ASP A 50 -2.36 -20.67 1.63
CA ASP A 50 -3.53 -20.12 2.32
C ASP A 50 -3.85 -18.69 1.88
N SER A 51 -2.99 -18.08 1.06
CA SER A 51 -3.23 -16.74 0.52
C SER A 51 -4.33 -16.74 -0.52
N PRO A 52 -5.38 -15.90 -0.38
CA PRO A 52 -6.41 -15.72 -1.40
C PRO A 52 -5.88 -15.32 -2.77
N LEU A 53 -4.69 -14.70 -2.84
CA LEU A 53 -4.03 -14.33 -4.10
C LEU A 53 -3.48 -15.54 -4.87
N PHE A 54 -3.12 -16.64 -4.16
CA PHE A 54 -2.49 -17.81 -4.78
C PHE A 54 -3.37 -19.06 -4.75
N ASN A 55 -4.37 -19.14 -3.88
CA ASN A 55 -5.26 -20.29 -3.79
C ASN A 55 -6.46 -20.23 -4.76
N GLY A 56 -6.54 -19.20 -5.60
CA GLY A 56 -7.59 -19.02 -6.60
C GLY A 56 -8.89 -18.39 -6.07
N THR A 57 -8.92 -17.95 -4.82
CA THR A 57 -10.08 -17.21 -4.26
C THR A 57 -10.24 -15.87 -4.95
N ILE A 58 -9.15 -15.13 -5.13
CA ILE A 58 -9.13 -13.86 -5.88
C ILE A 58 -8.79 -14.17 -7.34
N GLN A 59 -9.68 -13.79 -8.25
CA GLN A 59 -9.56 -14.02 -9.69
C GLN A 59 -9.41 -12.72 -10.48
N SER A 60 -9.70 -11.59 -9.87
CA SER A 60 -9.57 -10.27 -10.51
C SER A 60 -8.10 -9.85 -10.67
N VAL A 61 -7.87 -8.92 -11.60
CA VAL A 61 -6.55 -8.30 -11.78
C VAL A 61 -6.29 -7.37 -10.60
N GLY A 62 -5.19 -7.61 -9.87
CA GLY A 62 -4.78 -6.76 -8.76
C GLY A 62 -4.40 -5.33 -9.19
N PRO A 63 -4.38 -4.38 -8.27
CA PRO A 63 -4.03 -3.00 -8.54
C PRO A 63 -2.56 -2.87 -8.97
N ARG A 64 -2.30 -1.99 -9.92
CA ARG A 64 -0.98 -1.81 -10.53
C ARG A 64 0.10 -1.32 -9.55
N TYR A 65 -0.27 -0.43 -8.63
CA TYR A 65 0.67 0.34 -7.83
C TYR A 65 0.88 -0.16 -6.39
N CYS A 66 0.18 -1.18 -5.96
CA CYS A 66 0.25 -1.66 -4.58
C CYS A 66 0.42 -3.18 -4.50
N PRO A 67 1.58 -3.73 -4.93
CA PRO A 67 1.81 -5.16 -4.83
C PRO A 67 1.91 -5.58 -3.35
N SER A 68 1.24 -6.67 -3.00
CA SER A 68 1.38 -7.29 -1.68
C SER A 68 2.82 -7.80 -1.47
N ILE A 69 3.19 -8.08 -0.23
CA ILE A 69 4.51 -8.65 0.06
C ILE A 69 4.65 -10.02 -0.62
N GLU A 70 3.59 -10.82 -0.68
CA GLU A 70 3.58 -12.12 -1.39
C GLU A 70 3.88 -11.95 -2.87
N THR A 71 3.26 -10.95 -3.50
CA THR A 71 3.51 -10.63 -4.92
C THR A 71 4.96 -10.20 -5.13
N LYS A 72 5.51 -9.37 -4.23
CA LYS A 72 6.93 -8.98 -4.28
C LYS A 72 7.85 -10.20 -4.16
N LEU A 73 7.59 -11.09 -3.21
CA LEU A 73 8.38 -12.30 -2.99
C LEU A 73 8.30 -13.31 -4.14
N ASN A 74 7.22 -13.30 -4.89
CA ASN A 74 7.05 -14.14 -6.06
C ASN A 74 7.70 -13.52 -7.32
N THR A 75 7.42 -12.23 -7.56
CA THR A 75 7.88 -11.52 -8.76
C THR A 75 9.39 -11.21 -8.71
N PHE A 76 9.90 -10.91 -7.52
CA PHE A 76 11.31 -10.57 -7.28
C PHE A 76 11.95 -11.60 -6.35
N ALA A 77 11.86 -12.87 -6.72
CA ALA A 77 12.29 -13.99 -5.89
C ALA A 77 13.80 -14.01 -5.60
N ASP A 78 14.60 -13.35 -6.44
CA ASP A 78 16.05 -13.17 -6.31
C ASP A 78 16.44 -12.07 -5.31
N ARG A 79 15.49 -11.23 -4.90
CA ARG A 79 15.75 -10.18 -3.91
C ARG A 79 15.76 -10.77 -2.49
N THR A 80 16.83 -10.47 -1.75
CA THR A 80 17.00 -10.90 -0.35
C THR A 80 16.36 -9.96 0.65
N SER A 81 15.92 -8.78 0.20
CA SER A 81 15.38 -7.72 1.06
C SER A 81 14.41 -6.82 0.31
N HIS A 82 13.39 -6.34 1.01
CA HIS A 82 12.45 -5.31 0.56
C HIS A 82 12.35 -4.21 1.60
N HIS A 83 12.26 -2.97 1.15
CA HIS A 83 12.08 -1.79 2.00
C HIS A 83 10.68 -1.77 2.60
N LEU A 84 10.60 -1.37 3.86
CA LEU A 84 9.38 -1.11 4.61
C LEU A 84 9.50 0.25 5.28
N PHE A 85 8.38 0.95 5.42
CA PHE A 85 8.35 2.23 6.12
C PHE A 85 7.32 2.17 7.25
N LEU A 86 7.73 2.58 8.45
CA LEU A 86 6.81 2.83 9.54
C LEU A 86 6.46 4.29 9.54
N GLU A 87 5.19 4.57 9.32
CA GLU A 87 4.62 5.90 9.23
C GLU A 87 3.76 6.15 10.47
N PRO A 88 4.04 7.20 11.27
CA PRO A 88 3.19 7.51 12.42
C PRO A 88 1.76 7.80 11.98
N GLU A 89 0.78 7.12 12.58
CA GLU A 89 -0.64 7.29 12.22
C GLU A 89 -1.25 8.60 12.75
N GLY A 90 -0.55 9.32 13.61
CA GLY A 90 -0.99 10.61 14.13
C GLY A 90 -0.12 11.13 15.26
N GLU A 91 -0.49 12.32 15.76
CA GLU A 91 0.32 13.02 16.77
C GLU A 91 0.20 12.43 18.17
N THR A 92 -0.95 11.85 18.50
CA THR A 92 -1.28 11.41 19.86
C THR A 92 -1.32 9.89 20.02
N THR A 93 -1.09 9.15 18.94
CA THR A 93 -1.08 7.68 18.94
C THR A 93 0.35 7.13 18.94
N THR A 94 0.52 5.93 19.48
CA THR A 94 1.74 5.12 19.38
C THR A 94 1.66 4.10 18.24
N GLU A 95 0.61 4.16 17.43
CA GLU A 95 0.40 3.26 16.31
C GLU A 95 1.14 3.77 15.06
N PHE A 96 1.65 2.83 14.29
CA PHE A 96 2.34 3.06 13.04
C PHE A 96 1.68 2.26 11.93
N TYR A 97 1.52 2.89 10.78
CA TYR A 97 1.20 2.20 9.55
C TYR A 97 2.49 1.59 8.98
N LEU A 98 2.43 0.33 8.59
CA LEU A 98 3.55 -0.36 7.97
C LEU A 98 3.36 -0.39 6.46
N ASN A 99 3.96 0.58 5.78
CA ASN A 99 3.96 0.66 4.32
C ASN A 99 4.93 -0.38 3.72
N GLY A 100 4.53 -1.00 2.63
CA GLY A 100 5.33 -1.97 1.90
C GLY A 100 5.14 -3.43 2.31
N PHE A 101 4.32 -3.69 3.34
CA PHE A 101 4.01 -5.03 3.86
C PHE A 101 2.51 -5.38 3.72
N SER A 102 1.82 -4.84 2.72
CA SER A 102 0.44 -5.26 2.42
C SER A 102 0.42 -6.77 2.20
N SER A 103 -0.49 -7.49 2.85
CA SER A 103 -0.49 -8.94 2.87
C SER A 103 -1.91 -9.51 2.97
N SER A 104 -2.14 -10.62 2.28
CA SER A 104 -3.35 -11.44 2.39
C SER A 104 -3.12 -12.77 3.13
N LEU A 105 -1.91 -12.95 3.65
CA LEU A 105 -1.51 -14.15 4.41
C LEU A 105 -2.30 -14.28 5.72
N PRO A 106 -2.41 -15.48 6.28
CA PRO A 106 -2.97 -15.68 7.62
C PRO A 106 -2.28 -14.81 8.67
N TRP A 107 -3.03 -14.40 9.69
CA TRP A 107 -2.56 -13.47 10.71
C TRP A 107 -1.30 -13.94 11.46
N ASP A 108 -1.24 -15.22 11.79
CA ASP A 108 -0.12 -15.85 12.49
C ASP A 108 1.15 -15.87 11.63
N VAL A 109 1.02 -16.05 10.32
CA VAL A 109 2.11 -15.98 9.35
C VAL A 109 2.62 -14.54 9.24
N GLN A 110 1.71 -13.55 9.16
CA GLN A 110 2.09 -12.14 9.15
C GLN A 110 2.86 -11.77 10.41
N LEU A 111 2.37 -12.15 11.60
CA LEU A 111 3.01 -11.86 12.88
C LEU A 111 4.38 -12.55 12.99
N THR A 112 4.46 -13.79 12.56
CA THR A 112 5.73 -14.54 12.57
C THR A 112 6.77 -13.86 11.68
N GLY A 113 6.39 -13.50 10.45
CA GLY A 113 7.26 -12.79 9.52
C GLY A 113 7.72 -11.44 10.06
N LEU A 114 6.80 -10.65 10.61
CA LEU A 114 7.13 -9.34 11.18
C LEU A 114 8.13 -9.44 12.33
N ARG A 115 8.00 -10.41 13.22
CA ARG A 115 8.89 -10.58 14.37
C ARG A 115 10.32 -11.01 14.03
N LEU A 116 10.56 -11.41 12.79
CA LEU A 116 11.88 -11.71 12.24
C LEU A 116 12.57 -10.49 11.63
N ILE A 117 11.90 -9.35 11.56
CA ILE A 117 12.49 -8.07 11.14
C ILE A 117 13.23 -7.47 12.32
N GLU A 118 14.43 -6.97 12.08
CA GLU A 118 15.23 -6.28 13.10
C GLU A 118 14.48 -5.07 13.67
N GLY A 119 14.34 -5.02 14.98
CA GLY A 119 13.60 -3.98 15.69
C GLY A 119 12.11 -4.28 15.91
N PHE A 120 11.59 -5.37 15.31
CA PHE A 120 10.18 -5.76 15.41
C PHE A 120 9.95 -6.99 16.30
N GLU A 121 10.95 -7.44 17.04
CA GLU A 121 10.92 -8.68 17.83
C GLU A 121 9.70 -8.76 18.78
N ASN A 122 9.26 -7.59 19.25
CA ASN A 122 8.11 -7.46 20.17
C ASN A 122 6.91 -6.75 19.53
N VAL A 123 6.84 -6.70 18.21
CA VAL A 123 5.74 -6.02 17.50
C VAL A 123 4.38 -6.64 17.86
N ARG A 124 3.39 -5.77 17.95
CA ARG A 124 1.97 -6.14 18.08
C ARG A 124 1.22 -5.60 16.85
N ILE A 125 0.39 -6.43 16.27
CA ILE A 125 -0.47 -6.04 15.15
C ILE A 125 -1.83 -5.63 15.73
N PHE A 126 -2.25 -4.40 15.49
CA PHE A 126 -3.60 -3.94 15.83
C PHE A 126 -4.60 -4.30 14.74
N ARG A 127 -4.17 -4.17 13.48
CA ARG A 127 -4.96 -4.55 12.32
C ARG A 127 -4.06 -5.31 11.35
N PRO A 128 -4.32 -6.59 11.09
CA PRO A 128 -3.56 -7.36 10.09
C PRO A 128 -3.84 -6.85 8.68
N GLY A 129 -2.93 -7.15 7.77
CA GLY A 129 -3.20 -7.07 6.34
C GLY A 129 -4.35 -8.00 5.96
N TYR A 130 -5.06 -7.66 4.90
CA TYR A 130 -6.24 -8.38 4.42
C TYR A 130 -6.26 -8.40 2.90
N ALA A 131 -6.94 -9.40 2.35
CA ALA A 131 -7.17 -9.49 0.92
C ALA A 131 -8.30 -8.57 0.49
N ILE A 132 -8.09 -7.90 -0.66
CA ILE A 132 -9.15 -7.15 -1.35
C ILE A 132 -9.22 -7.68 -2.77
N GLU A 133 -10.42 -8.00 -3.24
CA GLU A 133 -10.71 -8.22 -4.64
C GLU A 133 -11.37 -6.97 -5.21
N TYR A 134 -10.86 -6.49 -6.35
CA TYR A 134 -11.33 -5.28 -6.98
C TYR A 134 -12.18 -5.63 -8.21
N ASP A 135 -13.41 -5.16 -8.21
CA ASP A 135 -14.23 -5.12 -9.40
C ASP A 135 -14.07 -3.78 -10.11
N TYR A 136 -14.07 -3.81 -11.44
CA TYR A 136 -14.09 -2.62 -12.24
C TYR A 136 -14.84 -2.84 -13.58
N PHE A 137 -15.33 -1.76 -14.13
CA PHE A 137 -15.93 -1.76 -15.46
C PHE A 137 -14.86 -1.42 -16.50
N PRO A 138 -14.73 -2.19 -17.60
CA PRO A 138 -13.77 -1.91 -18.64
C PRO A 138 -13.92 -0.47 -19.16
N PRO A 139 -12.84 0.32 -19.22
CA PRO A 139 -12.90 1.73 -19.63
C PRO A 139 -13.38 1.91 -21.08
N THR A 140 -13.37 0.85 -21.90
CA THR A 140 -13.96 0.83 -23.24
C THR A 140 -15.47 1.07 -23.24
N GLN A 141 -16.14 0.93 -22.09
CA GLN A 141 -17.57 1.25 -21.91
C GLN A 141 -17.83 2.75 -21.67
N LEU A 142 -16.78 3.55 -21.56
CA LEU A 142 -16.88 4.99 -21.32
C LEU A 142 -16.54 5.80 -22.56
N TYR A 143 -17.13 6.99 -22.65
CA TYR A 143 -16.63 8.06 -23.49
C TYR A 143 -15.38 8.71 -22.88
N HIS A 144 -14.68 9.54 -23.61
CA HIS A 144 -13.54 10.30 -23.09
C HIS A 144 -13.92 11.30 -21.97
N THR A 145 -15.20 11.60 -21.86
CA THR A 145 -15.79 12.39 -20.77
C THR A 145 -16.01 11.60 -19.48
N LEU A 146 -15.65 10.31 -19.46
CA LEU A 146 -15.92 9.33 -18.40
C LEU A 146 -17.42 8.98 -18.24
N GLU A 147 -18.28 9.49 -19.09
CA GLU A 147 -19.70 9.09 -19.15
C GLU A 147 -19.83 7.68 -19.71
N THR A 148 -20.71 6.88 -19.12
CA THR A 148 -20.99 5.54 -19.64
C THR A 148 -21.72 5.60 -20.98
N LYS A 149 -21.38 4.70 -21.90
CA LYS A 149 -22.03 4.62 -23.21
C LYS A 149 -23.48 4.09 -23.14
N LEU A 150 -23.83 3.36 -22.08
CA LEU A 150 -25.09 2.70 -21.92
C LEU A 150 -26.11 3.53 -21.14
N ILE A 151 -25.68 4.38 -20.23
CA ILE A 151 -26.54 5.14 -19.33
C ILE A 151 -26.11 6.60 -19.38
N GLN A 152 -26.96 7.44 -19.97
CA GLN A 152 -26.73 8.88 -20.05
C GLN A 152 -26.69 9.52 -18.65
N GLY A 153 -25.73 10.41 -18.41
CA GLY A 153 -25.57 11.13 -17.14
C GLY A 153 -24.89 10.31 -16.03
N LEU A 154 -24.46 9.06 -16.31
CA LEU A 154 -23.70 8.26 -15.36
C LEU A 154 -22.21 8.30 -15.72
N TYR A 155 -21.37 8.74 -14.76
CA TYR A 155 -19.93 8.90 -14.92
C TYR A 155 -19.18 7.98 -13.96
N PHE A 156 -18.06 7.41 -14.40
CA PHE A 156 -17.19 6.58 -13.59
C PHE A 156 -15.82 7.22 -13.47
N ALA A 157 -15.36 7.45 -12.24
CA ALA A 157 -14.06 8.02 -11.95
C ALA A 157 -13.29 7.14 -10.96
N GLY A 158 -11.99 6.96 -11.19
CA GLY A 158 -11.11 6.23 -10.29
C GLY A 158 -11.19 4.72 -10.44
N GLN A 159 -11.11 4.01 -9.33
CA GLN A 159 -10.96 2.55 -9.30
C GLN A 159 -12.09 1.80 -10.03
N ILE A 160 -13.30 2.33 -10.02
CA ILE A 160 -14.45 1.72 -10.71
C ILE A 160 -14.25 1.54 -12.22
N ASN A 161 -13.36 2.33 -12.84
CA ASN A 161 -13.01 2.20 -14.25
C ASN A 161 -11.59 1.64 -14.48
N GLY A 162 -10.97 1.08 -13.43
CA GLY A 162 -9.64 0.48 -13.48
C GLY A 162 -8.48 1.46 -13.21
N THR A 163 -8.76 2.71 -12.86
CA THR A 163 -7.74 3.72 -12.53
C THR A 163 -7.40 3.62 -11.05
N THR A 164 -6.22 3.08 -10.71
CA THR A 164 -5.83 2.76 -9.33
C THR A 164 -4.79 3.71 -8.72
N GLY A 165 -4.18 4.62 -9.50
CA GLY A 165 -3.31 5.68 -8.96
C GLY A 165 -4.15 6.76 -8.29
N TYR A 166 -3.69 7.27 -7.14
CA TYR A 166 -4.46 8.24 -6.36
C TYR A 166 -4.65 9.57 -7.08
N GLU A 167 -3.58 10.06 -7.70
CA GLU A 167 -3.58 11.34 -8.42
C GLU A 167 -4.47 11.27 -9.66
N GLU A 168 -4.39 10.19 -10.42
CA GLU A 168 -5.20 9.97 -11.62
C GLU A 168 -6.68 9.82 -11.27
N ALA A 169 -6.98 9.09 -10.19
CA ALA A 169 -8.35 8.93 -9.71
C ALA A 169 -8.95 10.26 -9.23
N ALA A 170 -8.16 11.07 -8.52
CA ALA A 170 -8.55 12.40 -8.10
C ALA A 170 -8.81 13.31 -9.30
N ALA A 171 -7.92 13.30 -10.31
CA ALA A 171 -8.09 14.08 -11.53
C ALA A 171 -9.34 13.70 -12.33
N GLN A 172 -9.71 12.42 -12.32
CA GLN A 172 -10.94 11.97 -12.98
C GLN A 172 -12.21 12.39 -12.23
N GLY A 173 -12.12 12.63 -10.91
CA GLY A 173 -13.25 13.04 -10.07
C GLY A 173 -13.56 14.53 -10.11
N LEU A 174 -12.68 15.35 -10.71
CA LEU A 174 -12.89 16.80 -10.90
C LEU A 174 -13.78 17.06 -12.12
#